data_2fc1aa2a982ae40d49c1db75b197063c
#
_entry.id   2fc1aa2a982ae40d49c1db75b197063c
#
_cell.length_a   1.000
_cell.length_b   1.000
_cell.length_c   1.000
_cell.angle_alpha   90.00
_cell.angle_beta   90.00
_cell.angle_gamma   90.00
#
_symmetry.space_group_name_H-M   'P 1'
#
loop_
_entity.id
_entity.type
_entity.pdbx_description
1 polymer ?
#
loop_
_entity_poly.entity_id
_entity_poly.type
_entity_poly.pdbx_seq_one_letter_code
_entity_poly.pdbx_strand_id
1 'polypeptide(L)'
;MNIKKHGLRFHGSFTYRNRTDEIIWHHAEANCTVEDIHSWHLNNGWIGCGYNLIIYKDGTVHEGRPLNAVGAHASGHNSRSVGVCCIGRYDIETMPQAQLNAAKQVQAYLKGLYPGAVTKRHKDVNATSCPGKNFPFSEIAGTAGDASAEASTAGQGTSPSGNWYARLQAECNAQRFSTQKVDGLPGPNTLAGCPQLGRNSRGRITALMQERLIVLGYSCGPCGADGINGAGTQAAIKAFQRDYGLVTDGIVGQKTWSKLLGLS
;
A
#
# COMPACT_ATOMS: atom_id res chain seq x y z
N MET A 1 -6.90 1.27 1.50
CA MET A 1 -6.31 1.39 2.85
C MET A 1 -6.36 2.85 3.26
N ASN A 2 -6.82 3.16 4.45
CA ASN A 2 -6.82 4.54 4.95
C ASN A 2 -5.53 4.76 5.77
N ILE A 3 -4.69 5.72 5.36
CA ILE A 3 -3.48 6.12 6.07
C ILE A 3 -3.74 7.46 6.73
N LYS A 4 -3.74 7.49 8.06
CA LYS A 4 -3.92 8.71 8.83
C LYS A 4 -2.67 9.58 8.73
N LYS A 5 -2.84 10.85 8.41
CA LYS A 5 -1.77 11.84 8.39
C LYS A 5 -1.75 12.64 9.70
N HIS A 6 -0.56 12.97 10.13
CA HIS A 6 -0.30 13.77 11.32
C HIS A 6 0.40 15.07 10.94
N GLY A 7 0.15 16.12 11.68
CA GLY A 7 0.82 17.41 11.50
C GLY A 7 2.25 17.44 12.07
N LEU A 8 3.04 16.37 11.84
CA LEU A 8 4.40 16.26 12.35
C LEU A 8 5.29 17.36 11.77
N ARG A 9 6.01 18.07 12.63
CA ARG A 9 6.96 19.11 12.23
C ARG A 9 8.37 18.54 12.14
N PHE A 10 8.83 18.32 10.92
CA PHE A 10 10.19 17.82 10.65
C PHE A 10 11.21 18.97 10.68
N HIS A 11 12.38 18.71 11.25
CA HIS A 11 13.49 19.66 11.32
C HIS A 11 14.39 19.51 10.08
N GLY A 12 13.92 19.93 8.90
CA GLY A 12 14.66 19.87 7.64
C GLY A 12 13.83 19.38 6.47
N SER A 13 14.46 19.25 5.32
CA SER A 13 13.84 18.82 4.07
C SER A 13 14.01 17.32 3.86
N PHE A 14 13.03 16.69 3.22
CA PHE A 14 13.15 15.30 2.80
C PHE A 14 13.99 15.17 1.54
N THR A 15 14.85 14.13 1.51
CA THR A 15 15.35 13.56 0.28
C THR A 15 14.37 12.47 -0.17
N TYR A 16 14.13 12.36 -1.47
CA TYR A 16 13.19 11.39 -2.01
C TYR A 16 13.93 10.25 -2.72
N ARG A 17 13.37 9.04 -2.65
CA ARG A 17 13.94 7.86 -3.29
C ARG A 17 13.63 7.85 -4.78
N ASN A 18 14.63 7.48 -5.60
CA ASN A 18 14.47 7.26 -7.04
C ASN A 18 13.95 5.82 -7.34
N ARG A 19 14.16 4.89 -6.40
CA ARG A 19 13.72 3.50 -6.48
C ARG A 19 13.39 2.96 -5.10
N THR A 20 12.61 1.89 -5.05
CA THR A 20 12.31 1.15 -3.82
C THR A 20 12.51 -0.33 -4.09
N ASP A 21 13.58 -0.88 -3.53
CA ASP A 21 14.02 -2.27 -3.71
C ASP A 21 13.65 -3.15 -2.52
N GLU A 22 13.33 -2.51 -1.38
CA GLU A 22 13.14 -3.22 -0.11
C GLU A 22 11.96 -2.64 0.68
N ILE A 23 11.25 -3.53 1.37
CA ILE A 23 10.24 -3.20 2.40
C ILE A 23 10.78 -3.78 3.70
N ILE A 24 11.13 -2.92 4.66
CA ILE A 24 11.76 -3.33 5.91
C ILE A 24 10.79 -3.17 7.07
N TRP A 25 10.54 -4.29 7.76
CA TRP A 25 9.63 -4.36 8.88
C TRP A 25 10.34 -4.21 10.21
N HIS A 26 9.73 -3.39 11.08
CA HIS A 26 10.21 -3.04 12.41
C HIS A 26 9.12 -3.21 13.45
N HIS A 27 9.53 -3.25 14.74
CA HIS A 27 8.65 -2.94 15.86
C HIS A 27 9.17 -1.67 16.59
N ALA A 28 8.27 -1.01 17.32
CA ALA A 28 8.64 0.19 18.07
C ALA A 28 9.34 -0.11 19.40
N GLU A 29 9.32 -1.38 19.84
CA GLU A 29 9.79 -1.83 21.16
C GLU A 29 9.06 -1.15 22.33
N ALA A 30 7.95 -0.49 22.03
CA ALA A 30 7.13 0.27 22.97
C ALA A 30 5.66 0.28 22.56
N ASN A 31 4.78 0.58 23.53
CA ASN A 31 3.40 0.94 23.27
C ASN A 31 3.34 2.48 23.25
N CYS A 32 3.40 3.07 22.08
CA CYS A 32 3.61 4.51 21.87
C CYS A 32 2.79 5.04 20.69
N THR A 33 2.79 6.35 20.50
CA THR A 33 2.17 7.03 19.37
C THR A 33 3.19 7.39 18.29
N VAL A 34 2.72 7.82 17.13
CA VAL A 34 3.61 8.32 16.06
C VAL A 34 4.32 9.62 16.51
N GLU A 35 3.66 10.42 17.32
CA GLU A 35 4.21 11.64 17.93
C GLU A 35 5.34 11.32 18.91
N ASP A 36 5.21 10.26 19.70
CA ASP A 36 6.28 9.79 20.59
C ASP A 36 7.49 9.37 19.78
N ILE A 37 7.31 8.52 18.77
CA ILE A 37 8.39 8.11 17.87
C ILE A 37 9.05 9.33 17.20
N HIS A 38 8.24 10.28 16.75
CA HIS A 38 8.75 11.51 16.15
C HIS A 38 9.62 12.31 17.12
N SER A 39 9.15 12.49 18.36
CA SER A 39 9.88 13.19 19.43
C SER A 39 11.17 12.48 19.79
N TRP A 40 11.16 11.14 19.94
CA TRP A 40 12.36 10.37 20.22
C TRP A 40 13.42 10.52 19.13
N HIS A 41 12.98 10.49 17.85
CA HIS A 41 13.88 10.65 16.71
C HIS A 41 14.44 12.07 16.61
N LEU A 42 13.65 13.10 16.93
CA LEU A 42 14.16 14.48 17.07
C LEU A 42 15.21 14.59 18.18
N ASN A 43 14.98 13.97 19.33
CA ASN A 43 15.92 13.96 20.47
C ASN A 43 17.22 13.25 20.13
N ASN A 44 17.20 12.29 19.17
CA ASN A 44 18.40 11.64 18.64
C ASN A 44 19.13 12.48 17.57
N GLY A 45 18.71 13.74 17.35
CA GLY A 45 19.29 14.63 16.33
C GLY A 45 18.86 14.34 14.89
N TRP A 46 17.82 13.49 14.70
CA TRP A 46 17.25 13.25 13.38
C TRP A 46 16.22 14.34 13.03
N ILE A 47 15.84 14.42 11.74
CA ILE A 47 14.84 15.40 11.30
C ILE A 47 13.42 15.11 11.79
N GLY A 48 13.19 13.98 12.47
CA GLY A 48 11.89 13.49 12.96
C GLY A 48 11.70 12.01 12.67
N CYS A 49 10.45 11.55 12.71
CA CYS A 49 10.09 10.14 12.53
C CYS A 49 10.86 9.49 11.37
N GLY A 50 11.52 8.36 11.61
CA GLY A 50 12.36 7.66 10.64
C GLY A 50 11.60 6.69 9.74
N TYR A 51 10.42 6.24 10.17
CA TYR A 51 9.59 5.28 9.45
C TYR A 51 8.66 5.98 8.45
N ASN A 52 8.33 5.29 7.36
CA ASN A 52 7.35 5.80 6.39
C ASN A 52 5.92 5.48 6.85
N LEU A 53 5.68 4.28 7.35
CA LEU A 53 4.38 3.85 7.87
C LEU A 53 4.51 3.30 9.29
N ILE A 54 3.49 3.56 10.11
CA ILE A 54 3.37 3.02 11.46
C ILE A 54 2.01 2.35 11.59
N ILE A 55 1.96 1.15 12.17
CA ILE A 55 0.74 0.37 12.36
C ILE A 55 0.48 0.22 13.84
N TYR A 56 -0.68 0.68 14.31
CA TYR A 56 -1.09 0.57 15.70
C TYR A 56 -1.73 -0.78 16.01
N LYS A 57 -1.81 -1.13 17.29
CA LYS A 57 -2.38 -2.41 17.75
C LYS A 57 -3.86 -2.59 17.37
N ASP A 58 -4.60 -1.51 17.19
CA ASP A 58 -5.99 -1.51 16.72
C ASP A 58 -6.13 -1.69 15.20
N GLY A 59 -5.01 -1.80 14.49
CA GLY A 59 -4.95 -1.95 13.04
C GLY A 59 -5.00 -0.62 12.27
N THR A 60 -5.01 0.53 12.93
CA THR A 60 -4.92 1.82 12.23
C THR A 60 -3.51 2.04 11.68
N VAL A 61 -3.44 2.57 10.46
CA VAL A 61 -2.18 2.85 9.75
C VAL A 61 -1.95 4.36 9.69
N HIS A 62 -0.75 4.77 10.04
CA HIS A 62 -0.35 6.16 10.18
C HIS A 62 0.85 6.48 9.27
N GLU A 63 0.88 7.67 8.68
CA GLU A 63 2.04 8.17 7.96
C GLU A 63 3.03 8.78 8.96
N GLY A 64 4.27 8.30 8.93
CA GLY A 64 5.39 8.93 9.61
C GLY A 64 6.06 9.94 8.68
N ARG A 65 6.83 9.47 7.69
CA ARG A 65 7.36 10.27 6.58
C ARG A 65 6.54 10.04 5.32
N PRO A 66 6.56 10.97 4.34
CA PRO A 66 6.01 10.68 3.02
C PRO A 66 6.53 9.35 2.49
N LEU A 67 5.65 8.57 1.86
CA LEU A 67 5.95 7.18 1.50
C LEU A 67 7.18 7.05 0.58
N ASN A 68 7.43 8.03 -0.28
CA ASN A 68 8.58 8.08 -1.18
C ASN A 68 9.81 8.80 -0.58
N ALA A 69 9.71 9.40 0.62
CA ALA A 69 10.86 10.02 1.28
C ALA A 69 11.85 8.94 1.78
N VAL A 70 13.13 9.27 1.70
CA VAL A 70 14.20 8.47 2.29
C VAL A 70 13.97 8.36 3.80
N GLY A 71 13.96 7.14 4.33
CA GLY A 71 13.76 6.86 5.74
C GLY A 71 14.97 7.20 6.61
N ALA A 72 14.81 6.96 7.91
CA ALA A 72 15.91 6.87 8.87
C ALA A 72 15.59 5.72 9.83
N HIS A 73 15.56 4.48 9.30
CA HIS A 73 15.10 3.29 10.01
C HIS A 73 16.03 2.07 9.83
N ALA A 74 16.88 2.05 8.79
CA ALA A 74 17.83 0.98 8.53
C ALA A 74 19.08 1.55 7.85
N SER A 75 20.18 1.61 8.60
CA SER A 75 21.45 2.17 8.11
C SER A 75 21.94 1.43 6.86
N GLY A 76 22.37 2.16 5.83
CA GLY A 76 22.79 1.60 4.54
C GLY A 76 21.65 1.18 3.62
N HIS A 77 20.40 1.18 4.07
CA HIS A 77 19.23 0.74 3.30
C HIS A 77 18.17 1.84 3.09
N ASN A 78 18.23 2.94 3.83
CA ASN A 78 17.22 4.01 3.83
C ASN A 78 16.92 4.59 2.44
N SER A 79 17.93 4.72 1.58
CA SER A 79 17.79 5.33 0.24
C SER A 79 17.07 4.44 -0.79
N ARG A 80 16.80 3.18 -0.45
CA ARG A 80 16.17 2.19 -1.34
C ARG A 80 15.07 1.37 -0.67
N SER A 81 14.66 1.72 0.55
CA SER A 81 13.65 0.97 1.30
C SER A 81 12.52 1.82 1.83
N VAL A 82 11.36 1.18 2.00
CA VAL A 82 10.25 1.68 2.81
C VAL A 82 10.34 1.03 4.19
N GLY A 83 10.35 1.85 5.25
CA GLY A 83 10.29 1.38 6.63
C GLY A 83 8.87 1.34 7.15
N VAL A 84 8.45 0.17 7.63
CA VAL A 84 7.14 -0.05 8.28
C VAL A 84 7.36 -0.46 9.71
N CYS A 85 6.80 0.28 10.67
CA CYS A 85 6.94 0.02 12.10
C CYS A 85 5.60 -0.40 12.69
N CYS A 86 5.56 -1.54 13.39
CA CYS A 86 4.42 -1.96 14.19
C CYS A 86 4.62 -1.54 15.65
N ILE A 87 3.63 -0.85 16.23
CA ILE A 87 3.64 -0.49 17.65
C ILE A 87 3.50 -1.78 18.48
N GLY A 88 4.41 -1.97 19.43
CA GLY A 88 4.46 -3.13 20.31
C GLY A 88 5.89 -3.63 20.57
N ARG A 89 6.00 -4.64 21.47
CA ARG A 89 7.27 -5.26 21.91
C ARG A 89 7.26 -6.74 21.54
N TYR A 90 7.52 -7.06 20.27
CA TYR A 90 7.38 -8.44 19.77
C TYR A 90 8.57 -9.36 20.11
N ASP A 91 9.41 -8.94 21.03
CA ASP A 91 10.30 -9.86 21.75
C ASP A 91 9.55 -10.62 22.85
N ILE A 92 8.49 -10.03 23.41
CA ILE A 92 7.73 -10.57 24.56
C ILE A 92 6.21 -10.63 24.32
N GLU A 93 5.67 -9.79 23.44
CA GLU A 93 4.22 -9.73 23.14
C GLU A 93 3.87 -10.55 21.90
N THR A 94 2.61 -10.93 21.78
CA THR A 94 2.00 -11.45 20.55
C THR A 94 1.28 -10.31 19.84
N MET A 95 1.40 -10.24 18.51
CA MET A 95 0.75 -9.21 17.71
C MET A 95 -0.77 -9.41 17.72
N PRO A 96 -1.57 -8.37 18.05
CA PRO A 96 -3.03 -8.46 17.97
C PRO A 96 -3.48 -8.72 16.53
N GLN A 97 -4.58 -9.49 16.37
CA GLN A 97 -5.10 -9.87 15.06
C GLN A 97 -5.46 -8.66 14.18
N ALA A 98 -5.98 -7.58 14.78
CA ALA A 98 -6.30 -6.35 14.05
C ALA A 98 -5.03 -5.74 13.41
N GLN A 99 -3.93 -5.69 14.16
CA GLN A 99 -2.66 -5.19 13.65
C GLN A 99 -2.04 -6.12 12.60
N LEU A 100 -2.11 -7.44 12.81
CA LEU A 100 -1.64 -8.43 11.83
C LEU A 100 -2.39 -8.31 10.51
N ASN A 101 -3.72 -8.16 10.56
CA ASN A 101 -4.53 -7.95 9.36
C ASN A 101 -4.15 -6.67 8.64
N ALA A 102 -3.93 -5.57 9.38
CA ALA A 102 -3.46 -4.31 8.82
C ALA A 102 -2.05 -4.44 8.22
N ALA A 103 -1.14 -5.15 8.90
CA ALA A 103 0.22 -5.39 8.40
C ALA A 103 0.19 -6.18 7.08
N LYS A 104 -0.64 -7.23 6.97
CA LYS A 104 -0.85 -7.97 5.71
C LYS A 104 -1.39 -7.07 4.59
N GLN A 105 -2.33 -6.16 4.91
CA GLN A 105 -2.85 -5.18 3.95
C GLN A 105 -1.78 -4.17 3.52
N VAL A 106 -0.98 -3.65 4.46
CA VAL A 106 0.15 -2.76 4.17
C VAL A 106 1.19 -3.47 3.30
N GLN A 107 1.53 -4.72 3.60
CA GLN A 107 2.45 -5.52 2.78
C GLN A 107 1.93 -5.67 1.35
N ALA A 108 0.68 -6.05 1.17
CA ALA A 108 0.06 -6.18 -0.14
C ALA A 108 0.02 -4.85 -0.89
N TYR A 109 -0.30 -3.76 -0.20
CA TYR A 109 -0.28 -2.40 -0.73
C TYR A 109 1.11 -2.01 -1.23
N LEU A 110 2.16 -2.20 -0.40
CA LEU A 110 3.54 -1.86 -0.76
C LEU A 110 4.07 -2.73 -1.90
N LYS A 111 3.73 -4.03 -1.92
CA LYS A 111 4.06 -4.94 -3.04
C LYS A 111 3.33 -4.54 -4.32
N GLY A 112 2.14 -3.96 -4.24
CA GLY A 112 1.43 -3.39 -5.39
C GLY A 112 2.11 -2.14 -5.95
N LEU A 113 2.67 -1.29 -5.07
CA LEU A 113 3.44 -0.10 -5.48
C LEU A 113 4.86 -0.44 -5.97
N TYR A 114 5.49 -1.41 -5.33
CA TYR A 114 6.89 -1.80 -5.54
C TYR A 114 6.99 -3.32 -5.78
N PRO A 115 6.52 -3.85 -6.93
CA PRO A 115 6.39 -5.29 -7.14
C PRO A 115 7.73 -6.04 -7.08
N GLY A 116 8.84 -5.39 -7.41
CA GLY A 116 10.19 -5.95 -7.31
C GLY A 116 10.82 -5.86 -5.92
N ALA A 117 10.21 -5.13 -4.97
CA ALA A 117 10.81 -4.93 -3.65
C ALA A 117 10.84 -6.22 -2.83
N VAL A 118 11.97 -6.52 -2.21
CA VAL A 118 12.14 -7.66 -1.31
C VAL A 118 11.67 -7.28 0.08
N THR A 119 10.85 -8.13 0.69
CA THR A 119 10.40 -7.92 2.08
C THR A 119 11.43 -8.49 3.04
N LYS A 120 11.82 -7.67 4.02
CA LYS A 120 12.89 -7.99 5.00
C LYS A 120 12.48 -7.55 6.41
N ARG A 121 13.08 -8.18 7.41
CA ARG A 121 13.09 -7.69 8.80
C ARG A 121 14.27 -6.74 8.99
N HIS A 122 14.20 -5.86 9.94
CA HIS A 122 15.35 -5.00 10.28
C HIS A 122 16.62 -5.84 10.59
N LYS A 123 16.47 -6.93 11.31
CA LYS A 123 17.58 -7.85 11.61
C LYS A 123 18.19 -8.57 10.40
N ASP A 124 17.53 -8.56 9.25
CA ASP A 124 18.08 -9.16 8.04
C ASP A 124 19.06 -8.22 7.32
N VAL A 125 19.11 -6.95 7.74
CA VAL A 125 19.93 -5.90 7.11
C VAL A 125 20.86 -5.17 8.09
N ASN A 126 20.57 -5.20 9.39
CA ASN A 126 21.40 -4.59 10.44
C ASN A 126 21.53 -5.52 11.65
N ALA A 127 22.57 -5.34 12.46
CA ALA A 127 22.79 -6.10 13.71
C ALA A 127 21.81 -5.63 14.80
N THR A 128 20.64 -6.27 14.89
CA THR A 128 19.55 -5.96 15.83
C THR A 128 18.62 -7.16 16.01
N SER A 129 17.85 -7.23 17.10
CA SER A 129 16.78 -8.23 17.28
C SER A 129 15.47 -7.84 16.60
N CYS A 130 15.32 -6.56 16.20
CA CYS A 130 14.11 -6.01 15.59
C CYS A 130 13.71 -6.78 14.30
N PRO A 131 12.43 -7.14 14.13
CA PRO A 131 11.24 -6.71 14.87
C PRO A 131 10.83 -7.63 16.03
N GLY A 132 11.73 -8.46 16.56
CA GLY A 132 11.48 -9.36 17.67
C GLY A 132 11.16 -10.80 17.25
N LYS A 133 11.33 -11.76 18.19
CA LYS A 133 11.17 -13.20 17.91
C LYS A 133 9.70 -13.61 17.68
N ASN A 134 8.76 -12.90 18.30
CA ASN A 134 7.32 -13.16 18.18
C ASN A 134 6.65 -12.37 17.05
N PHE A 135 7.43 -11.60 16.26
CA PHE A 135 6.89 -10.86 15.12
C PHE A 135 6.45 -11.84 14.02
N PRO A 136 5.19 -11.83 13.57
CA PRO A 136 4.64 -12.82 12.64
C PRO A 136 5.06 -12.52 11.19
N PHE A 137 6.38 -12.48 10.95
CA PHE A 137 6.96 -12.03 9.69
C PHE A 137 6.52 -12.90 8.50
N SER A 138 6.52 -14.23 8.66
CA SER A 138 6.14 -15.16 7.58
C SER A 138 4.71 -14.94 7.12
N GLU A 139 3.80 -14.68 8.07
CA GLU A 139 2.41 -14.39 7.74
C GLU A 139 2.23 -13.04 7.01
N ILE A 140 3.04 -12.04 7.38
CA ILE A 140 3.01 -10.71 6.77
C ILE A 140 3.65 -10.74 5.38
N ALA A 141 4.81 -11.39 5.26
CA ALA A 141 5.56 -11.46 4.00
C ALA A 141 4.90 -12.35 2.95
N GLY A 142 3.97 -13.23 3.35
CA GLY A 142 3.33 -14.18 2.44
C GLY A 142 4.29 -15.24 1.91
N THR A 143 5.36 -15.58 2.66
CA THR A 143 6.23 -16.71 2.32
C THR A 143 5.47 -17.99 2.60
N ALA A 144 5.23 -18.79 1.57
CA ALA A 144 4.58 -20.09 1.67
C ALA A 144 5.40 -21.02 2.57
N GLY A 145 4.90 -21.23 3.78
CA GLY A 145 5.33 -22.26 4.72
C GLY A 145 4.07 -22.75 5.41
N ASP A 146 3.65 -23.95 4.99
CA ASP A 146 2.63 -24.82 5.58
C ASP A 146 1.17 -24.31 5.62
N ALA A 147 0.46 -24.77 4.58
CA ALA A 147 -0.97 -24.93 4.60
C ALA A 147 -1.35 -26.11 5.51
N SER A 148 -2.08 -25.88 6.58
CA SER A 148 -3.04 -26.85 7.07
C SER A 148 -4.40 -26.18 7.24
N ALA A 149 -5.34 -26.79 6.57
CA ALA A 149 -6.68 -26.39 6.26
C ALA A 149 -7.56 -26.18 7.49
N GLU A 150 -8.54 -25.26 7.40
CA GLU A 150 -9.93 -25.71 7.50
C GLU A 150 -10.85 -24.82 6.68
N ALA A 151 -11.60 -25.49 5.85
CA ALA A 151 -12.58 -24.93 4.94
C ALA A 151 -13.87 -24.62 5.69
N SER A 152 -14.45 -23.47 5.42
CA SER A 152 -15.92 -23.36 5.45
C SER A 152 -16.39 -22.59 4.22
N THR A 153 -17.20 -23.32 3.50
CA THR A 153 -17.88 -23.02 2.25
C THR A 153 -18.84 -21.85 2.38
N ALA A 154 -18.69 -20.87 1.46
CA ALA A 154 -19.84 -20.32 0.73
C ALA A 154 -19.39 -19.31 -0.36
N GLY A 155 -19.74 -19.58 -1.62
CA GLY A 155 -20.00 -18.56 -2.64
C GLY A 155 -18.87 -18.16 -3.56
N GLN A 156 -18.66 -18.95 -4.57
CA GLN A 156 -18.08 -18.74 -5.90
C GLN A 156 -17.73 -17.31 -6.33
N GLY A 157 -16.45 -17.12 -6.65
CA GLY A 157 -15.90 -16.02 -7.41
C GLY A 157 -14.39 -16.16 -7.49
N THR A 158 -13.88 -16.96 -8.44
CA THR A 158 -12.45 -17.15 -8.67
C THR A 158 -11.77 -15.83 -9.00
N SER A 159 -11.13 -15.20 -8.00
CA SER A 159 -10.21 -14.10 -8.23
C SER A 159 -8.83 -14.67 -8.54
N PRO A 160 -8.19 -14.28 -9.66
CA PRO A 160 -6.79 -14.63 -9.91
C PRO A 160 -5.94 -14.00 -8.79
N SER A 161 -5.17 -14.80 -8.08
CA SER A 161 -4.17 -14.34 -7.13
C SER A 161 -3.01 -13.71 -7.91
N GLY A 162 -3.09 -12.40 -8.15
CA GLY A 162 -2.08 -11.64 -8.87
C GLY A 162 -2.01 -10.21 -8.35
N ASN A 163 -0.93 -9.49 -8.68
CA ASN A 163 -0.85 -8.07 -8.39
C ASN A 163 -2.01 -7.31 -9.08
N TRP A 164 -2.30 -6.11 -8.65
CA TRP A 164 -3.42 -5.32 -9.18
C TRP A 164 -3.36 -5.16 -10.72
N TYR A 165 -2.17 -4.97 -11.29
CA TYR A 165 -1.98 -4.82 -12.74
C TYR A 165 -2.33 -6.11 -13.49
N ALA A 166 -1.89 -7.27 -12.98
CA ALA A 166 -2.25 -8.56 -13.58
C ALA A 166 -3.76 -8.81 -13.53
N ARG A 167 -4.42 -8.45 -12.43
CA ARG A 167 -5.87 -8.54 -12.29
C ARG A 167 -6.58 -7.62 -13.28
N LEU A 168 -6.10 -6.39 -13.48
CA LEU A 168 -6.65 -5.45 -14.44
C LEU A 168 -6.46 -5.94 -15.88
N GLN A 169 -5.24 -6.40 -16.23
CA GLN A 169 -4.93 -6.95 -17.55
C GLN A 169 -5.82 -8.17 -17.87
N ALA A 170 -5.94 -9.11 -16.92
CA ALA A 170 -6.81 -10.27 -17.07
C ALA A 170 -8.27 -9.89 -17.26
N GLU A 171 -8.77 -8.93 -16.49
CA GLU A 171 -10.15 -8.47 -16.57
C GLU A 171 -10.45 -7.73 -17.87
N CYS A 172 -9.51 -6.87 -18.34
CA CYS A 172 -9.62 -6.23 -19.65
C CYS A 172 -9.67 -7.25 -20.79
N ASN A 173 -8.86 -8.32 -20.72
CA ASN A 173 -8.90 -9.42 -21.68
C ASN A 173 -10.23 -10.20 -21.60
N ALA A 174 -10.68 -10.55 -20.39
CA ALA A 174 -11.95 -11.27 -20.18
C ALA A 174 -13.16 -10.53 -20.73
N GLN A 175 -13.17 -9.19 -20.61
CA GLN A 175 -14.20 -8.33 -21.14
C GLN A 175 -13.97 -7.90 -22.60
N ARG A 176 -12.94 -8.45 -23.26
CA ARG A 176 -12.60 -8.20 -24.68
C ARG A 176 -12.20 -6.77 -25.01
N PHE A 177 -11.73 -6.00 -24.03
CA PHE A 177 -11.12 -4.70 -24.27
C PHE A 177 -9.66 -4.80 -24.76
N SER A 178 -8.99 -5.93 -24.50
CA SER A 178 -7.65 -6.23 -24.97
C SER A 178 -7.41 -7.72 -25.11
N THR A 179 -6.25 -8.08 -25.70
CA THR A 179 -5.69 -9.43 -25.78
C THR A 179 -4.23 -9.44 -25.33
N GLN A 180 -3.89 -8.57 -24.38
CA GLN A 180 -2.53 -8.36 -23.92
C GLN A 180 -2.02 -9.53 -23.07
N LYS A 181 -0.71 -9.66 -22.96
CA LYS A 181 -0.09 -10.55 -22.00
C LYS A 181 -0.44 -10.11 -20.57
N VAL A 182 -0.80 -11.06 -19.71
CA VAL A 182 -1.03 -10.82 -18.29
C VAL A 182 0.29 -11.03 -17.55
N ASP A 183 1.13 -10.00 -17.52
CA ASP A 183 2.46 -10.03 -16.89
C ASP A 183 2.55 -9.25 -15.57
N GLY A 184 1.49 -8.52 -15.23
CA GLY A 184 1.45 -7.71 -14.01
C GLY A 184 2.31 -6.45 -14.07
N LEU A 185 2.77 -6.05 -15.26
CA LEU A 185 3.57 -4.85 -15.47
C LEU A 185 2.71 -3.79 -16.20
N PRO A 186 2.59 -2.56 -15.66
CA PRO A 186 1.88 -1.52 -16.37
C PRO A 186 2.69 -1.04 -17.57
N GLY A 187 2.02 -0.79 -18.68
CA GLY A 187 2.67 -0.31 -19.88
C GLY A 187 1.66 0.20 -20.93
N PRO A 188 2.13 0.61 -22.12
CA PRO A 188 1.27 1.13 -23.19
C PRO A 188 0.13 0.16 -23.56
N ASN A 189 0.41 -1.15 -23.61
CA ASN A 189 -0.61 -2.17 -23.93
C ASN A 189 -1.67 -2.27 -22.82
N THR A 190 -1.25 -2.17 -21.55
CA THR A 190 -2.20 -2.15 -20.42
C THR A 190 -3.07 -0.91 -20.50
N LEU A 191 -2.47 0.25 -20.78
CA LEU A 191 -3.20 1.51 -20.94
C LEU A 191 -4.20 1.44 -22.10
N ALA A 192 -3.76 0.98 -23.27
CA ALA A 192 -4.61 0.84 -24.46
C ALA A 192 -5.81 -0.09 -24.23
N GLY A 193 -5.63 -1.12 -23.38
CA GLY A 193 -6.66 -2.09 -23.04
C GLY A 193 -7.67 -1.61 -21.97
N CYS A 194 -7.41 -0.47 -21.32
CA CYS A 194 -8.33 0.03 -20.30
C CYS A 194 -9.55 0.75 -20.93
N PRO A 195 -10.79 0.35 -20.62
CA PRO A 195 -11.97 1.02 -21.13
C PRO A 195 -12.21 2.38 -20.47
N GLN A 196 -12.95 3.24 -21.13
CA GLN A 196 -13.45 4.45 -20.51
C GLN A 196 -14.55 4.11 -19.48
N LEU A 197 -14.43 4.66 -18.27
CA LEU A 197 -15.43 4.50 -17.21
C LEU A 197 -16.05 5.85 -16.88
N GLY A 198 -17.35 5.96 -17.12
CA GLY A 198 -18.15 7.15 -16.77
C GLY A 198 -19.01 6.90 -15.52
N ARG A 199 -19.84 7.88 -15.17
CA ARG A 199 -20.82 7.76 -14.09
C ARG A 199 -21.74 6.55 -14.35
N ASN A 200 -22.03 5.79 -13.30
CA ASN A 200 -22.81 4.55 -13.31
C ASN A 200 -22.16 3.35 -14.01
N SER A 201 -20.89 3.44 -14.46
CA SER A 201 -20.14 2.24 -14.86
C SER A 201 -20.14 1.21 -13.76
N ARG A 202 -20.25 -0.08 -14.11
CA ARG A 202 -20.37 -1.18 -13.17
C ARG A 202 -19.48 -2.35 -13.58
N GLY A 203 -19.10 -3.18 -12.61
CA GLY A 203 -18.40 -4.44 -12.83
C GLY A 203 -16.98 -4.45 -12.29
N ARG A 204 -16.23 -5.51 -12.63
CA ARG A 204 -14.91 -5.78 -12.02
C ARG A 204 -13.85 -4.75 -12.38
N ILE A 205 -13.85 -4.21 -13.61
CA ILE A 205 -12.90 -3.14 -13.98
C ILE A 205 -13.19 -1.88 -13.15
N THR A 206 -14.46 -1.56 -12.90
CA THR A 206 -14.84 -0.46 -12.00
C THR A 206 -14.37 -0.72 -10.58
N ALA A 207 -14.53 -1.95 -10.06
CA ALA A 207 -14.02 -2.32 -8.74
C ALA A 207 -12.49 -2.18 -8.65
N LEU A 208 -11.77 -2.64 -9.66
CA LEU A 208 -10.31 -2.50 -9.73
C LEU A 208 -9.87 -1.03 -9.79
N MET A 209 -10.58 -0.19 -10.53
CA MET A 209 -10.34 1.25 -10.55
C MET A 209 -10.57 1.87 -9.16
N GLN A 210 -11.66 1.50 -8.46
CA GLN A 210 -11.93 1.94 -7.10
C GLN A 210 -10.86 1.46 -6.12
N GLU A 211 -10.44 0.19 -6.19
CA GLU A 211 -9.32 -0.33 -5.39
C GLU A 211 -8.08 0.55 -5.56
N ARG A 212 -7.77 0.93 -6.80
CA ARG A 212 -6.61 1.77 -7.09
C ARG A 212 -6.74 3.19 -6.52
N LEU A 213 -7.91 3.81 -6.66
CA LEU A 213 -8.19 5.12 -6.05
C LEU A 213 -8.04 5.08 -4.53
N ILE A 214 -8.63 4.06 -3.87
CA ILE A 214 -8.52 3.87 -2.43
C ILE A 214 -7.06 3.68 -2.01
N VAL A 215 -6.30 2.88 -2.75
CA VAL A 215 -4.86 2.69 -2.55
C VAL A 215 -4.09 4.01 -2.66
N LEU A 216 -4.49 4.88 -3.58
CA LEU A 216 -3.88 6.20 -3.76
C LEU A 216 -4.41 7.28 -2.78
N GLY A 217 -5.29 6.89 -1.82
CA GLY A 217 -5.79 7.76 -0.77
C GLY A 217 -7.13 8.46 -1.08
N TYR A 218 -7.79 8.11 -2.17
CA TYR A 218 -9.09 8.68 -2.57
C TYR A 218 -10.23 7.74 -2.16
N SER A 219 -11.02 8.15 -1.16
CA SER A 219 -12.15 7.36 -0.66
C SER A 219 -13.29 7.29 -1.66
N CYS A 220 -13.69 6.08 -2.04
CA CYS A 220 -14.85 5.83 -2.90
C CYS A 220 -16.19 5.79 -2.14
N GLY A 221 -16.22 6.25 -0.89
CA GLY A 221 -17.40 6.23 -0.03
C GLY A 221 -17.49 4.98 0.86
N PRO A 222 -18.59 4.81 1.61
CA PRO A 222 -18.70 3.75 2.64
C PRO A 222 -18.70 2.32 2.06
N CYS A 223 -19.09 2.15 0.80
CA CYS A 223 -19.12 0.84 0.14
C CYS A 223 -17.74 0.44 -0.45
N GLY A 224 -16.75 1.35 -0.45
CA GLY A 224 -15.39 1.06 -0.93
C GLY A 224 -15.36 0.68 -2.41
N ALA A 225 -14.70 -0.44 -2.73
CA ALA A 225 -14.55 -0.95 -4.10
C ALA A 225 -15.68 -1.94 -4.46
N ASP A 226 -16.91 -1.45 -4.47
CA ASP A 226 -18.13 -2.22 -4.73
C ASP A 226 -18.42 -2.49 -6.22
N GLY A 227 -17.58 -1.95 -7.09
CA GLY A 227 -17.74 -2.09 -8.54
C GLY A 227 -18.83 -1.18 -9.14
N ILE A 228 -19.32 -0.17 -8.41
CA ILE A 228 -20.32 0.77 -8.87
C ILE A 228 -19.77 2.20 -8.85
N ASN A 229 -19.63 2.84 -10.01
CA ASN A 229 -19.19 4.22 -10.10
C ASN A 229 -20.34 5.20 -9.72
N GLY A 230 -20.67 5.17 -8.42
CA GLY A 230 -21.67 6.04 -7.80
C GLY A 230 -21.10 7.40 -7.35
N ALA A 231 -21.86 8.12 -6.54
CA ALA A 231 -21.50 9.49 -6.11
C ALA A 231 -20.16 9.54 -5.35
N GLY A 232 -19.89 8.61 -4.44
CA GLY A 232 -18.63 8.55 -3.69
C GLY A 232 -17.43 8.31 -4.61
N THR A 233 -17.56 7.37 -5.53
CA THR A 233 -16.53 7.08 -6.54
C THR A 233 -16.30 8.25 -7.48
N GLN A 234 -17.36 8.95 -7.90
CA GLN A 234 -17.25 10.16 -8.72
C GLN A 234 -16.49 11.27 -8.00
N ALA A 235 -16.74 11.45 -6.71
CA ALA A 235 -15.99 12.41 -5.89
C ALA A 235 -14.49 12.03 -5.81
N ALA A 236 -14.18 10.75 -5.62
CA ALA A 236 -12.82 10.24 -5.60
C ALA A 236 -12.09 10.46 -6.94
N ILE A 237 -12.74 10.13 -8.07
CA ILE A 237 -12.17 10.34 -9.42
C ILE A 237 -11.86 11.82 -9.64
N LYS A 238 -12.80 12.71 -9.33
CA LYS A 238 -12.61 14.15 -9.50
C LYS A 238 -11.51 14.71 -8.61
N ALA A 239 -11.40 14.25 -7.36
CA ALA A 239 -10.32 14.61 -6.47
C ALA A 239 -8.97 14.17 -7.03
N PHE A 240 -8.87 12.91 -7.47
CA PHE A 240 -7.68 12.38 -8.13
C PHE A 240 -7.31 13.20 -9.38
N GLN A 241 -8.27 13.45 -10.27
CA GLN A 241 -8.03 14.24 -11.49
C GLN A 241 -7.49 15.64 -11.19
N ARG A 242 -8.09 16.34 -10.21
CA ARG A 242 -7.63 17.66 -9.77
C ARG A 242 -6.18 17.61 -9.27
N ASP A 243 -5.85 16.64 -8.40
CA ASP A 243 -4.54 16.54 -7.77
C ASP A 243 -3.43 16.15 -8.76
N TYR A 244 -3.81 15.49 -9.88
CA TYR A 244 -2.91 15.14 -10.98
C TYR A 244 -2.97 16.12 -12.16
N GLY A 245 -3.63 17.28 -12.03
CA GLY A 245 -3.71 18.31 -13.07
C GLY A 245 -4.48 17.88 -14.34
N LEU A 246 -5.44 16.95 -14.18
CA LEU A 246 -6.28 16.46 -15.27
C LEU A 246 -7.62 17.24 -15.33
N VAL A 247 -8.33 17.12 -16.43
CA VAL A 247 -9.71 17.62 -16.53
C VAL A 247 -10.57 16.90 -15.48
N THR A 248 -11.22 17.68 -14.60
CA THR A 248 -11.99 17.18 -13.45
C THR A 248 -13.43 16.85 -13.85
N ASP A 249 -13.60 15.95 -14.82
CA ASP A 249 -14.89 15.56 -15.39
C ASP A 249 -15.54 14.34 -14.73
N GLY A 250 -14.75 13.58 -13.93
CA GLY A 250 -15.18 12.32 -13.31
C GLY A 250 -15.21 11.14 -14.28
N ILE A 251 -14.60 11.27 -15.46
CA ILE A 251 -14.49 10.22 -16.47
C ILE A 251 -13.06 9.63 -16.42
N VAL A 252 -12.98 8.32 -16.25
CA VAL A 252 -11.70 7.62 -16.26
C VAL A 252 -11.38 7.21 -17.69
N GLY A 253 -10.87 8.18 -18.47
CA GLY A 253 -10.34 7.96 -19.82
C GLY A 253 -8.84 7.68 -19.81
N GLN A 254 -8.21 7.64 -20.99
CA GLN A 254 -6.79 7.27 -21.17
C GLN A 254 -5.84 8.09 -20.30
N LYS A 255 -6.03 9.41 -20.17
CA LYS A 255 -5.19 10.27 -19.33
C LYS A 255 -5.31 9.93 -17.84
N THR A 256 -6.54 9.65 -17.39
CA THR A 256 -6.79 9.25 -15.99
C THR A 256 -6.23 7.86 -15.72
N TRP A 257 -6.44 6.91 -16.64
CA TRP A 257 -5.83 5.57 -16.55
C TRP A 257 -4.29 5.63 -16.54
N SER A 258 -3.66 6.47 -17.38
CA SER A 258 -2.19 6.63 -17.37
C SER A 258 -1.68 6.97 -15.96
N LYS A 259 -2.31 7.93 -15.29
CA LYS A 259 -1.94 8.30 -13.92
C LYS A 259 -2.29 7.23 -12.87
N LEU A 260 -3.42 6.53 -13.01
CA LEU A 260 -3.76 5.39 -12.16
C LEU A 260 -2.76 4.21 -12.31
N LEU A 261 -2.26 4.00 -13.51
CA LEU A 261 -1.24 2.98 -13.81
C LEU A 261 0.17 3.40 -13.36
N GLY A 262 0.38 4.67 -13.00
CA GLY A 262 1.71 5.20 -12.66
C GLY A 262 2.60 5.44 -13.89
N LEU A 263 1.99 5.62 -15.07
CA LEU A 263 2.68 6.01 -16.29
C LEU A 263 2.79 7.53 -16.36
N SER A 264 3.92 8.02 -16.83
CA SER A 264 4.21 9.47 -16.98
C SER A 264 3.46 10.11 -18.15
#